data_2625e6aa0e7a5e30820451776f6bc77a
#
_entry.id   2625e6aa0e7a5e30820451776f6bc77a
#
_cell.length_a   1.000
_cell.length_b   1.000
_cell.length_c   1.000
_cell.angle_alpha   90.00
_cell.angle_beta   90.00
_cell.angle_gamma   90.00
#
_symmetry.space_group_name_H-M   'P 1'
#
loop_
_entity.id
_entity.type
_entity.pdbx_description
1 polymer ?
#
loop_
_entity_poly.entity_id
_entity_poly.type
_entity_poly.pdbx_seq_one_letter_code
_entity_poly.pdbx_strand_id
1 'polypeptide(L)'
;MALHGINLSLALTGTESVWRNVLLKLGYTKDEINEFVAGPGFTAWWLMNNLEGWGGPNPESWYTRQEKLQKKIVKRMREYGIEPVLPGYCGMVPHNAKEKLGLNVADPGFWCSYLRPAVLQPEDERFEEIS
;
A
#
# COMPACT_ATOMS: atom_id res chain seq x y z
N MET A 1 -4.26 16.29 -18.73
CA MET A 1 -3.46 15.11 -19.13
C MET A 1 -3.80 14.68 -20.55
N ALA A 2 -4.98 14.18 -20.87
CA ALA A 2 -5.34 13.71 -22.24
C ALA A 2 -5.10 14.76 -23.33
N LEU A 3 -5.52 16.03 -23.10
CA LEU A 3 -5.30 17.13 -24.05
C LEU A 3 -3.81 17.46 -24.33
N HIS A 4 -2.89 16.93 -23.51
CA HIS A 4 -1.44 17.08 -23.69
C HIS A 4 -0.77 15.80 -24.19
N GLY A 5 -1.55 14.84 -24.74
CA GLY A 5 -1.03 13.60 -25.30
C GLY A 5 -0.59 12.57 -24.28
N ILE A 6 -0.93 12.72 -22.99
CA ILE A 6 -0.64 11.72 -21.96
C ILE A 6 -1.64 10.58 -22.10
N ASN A 7 -1.16 9.40 -22.44
CA ASN A 7 -1.95 8.18 -22.63
C ASN A 7 -1.64 7.08 -21.61
N LEU A 8 -0.72 7.30 -20.69
CA LEU A 8 -0.33 6.39 -19.62
C LEU A 8 -0.09 7.19 -18.34
N SER A 9 -0.61 6.74 -17.18
CA SER A 9 -0.37 7.41 -15.91
C SER A 9 -0.56 6.49 -14.71
N LEU A 10 0.23 6.71 -13.66
CA LEU A 10 0.07 6.02 -12.38
C LEU A 10 -1.29 6.34 -11.76
N ALA A 11 -1.91 5.31 -11.18
CA ALA A 11 -3.20 5.37 -10.50
C ALA A 11 -3.09 4.76 -9.10
N LEU A 12 -2.43 5.47 -8.17
CA LEU A 12 -2.07 4.98 -6.84
C LEU A 12 -3.18 5.12 -5.78
N THR A 13 -4.19 5.95 -6.03
CA THR A 13 -5.29 6.18 -5.07
C THR A 13 -5.96 4.86 -4.68
N GLY A 14 -6.17 4.62 -3.38
CA GLY A 14 -6.86 3.44 -2.89
C GLY A 14 -6.00 2.19 -2.74
N THR A 15 -4.71 2.25 -3.02
CA THR A 15 -3.75 1.14 -2.78
C THR A 15 -3.77 0.70 -1.31
N GLU A 16 -3.91 1.62 -0.38
CA GLU A 16 -4.05 1.38 1.05
C GLU A 16 -5.26 0.51 1.40
N SER A 17 -6.33 0.56 0.61
CA SER A 17 -7.50 -0.31 0.78
C SER A 17 -7.19 -1.76 0.38
N VAL A 18 -6.34 -1.94 -0.63
CA VAL A 18 -5.83 -3.26 -1.03
C VAL A 18 -4.99 -3.84 0.11
N TRP A 19 -4.04 -3.06 0.62
CA TRP A 19 -3.20 -3.45 1.75
C TRP A 19 -4.05 -3.85 2.97
N ARG A 20 -5.02 -3.02 3.35
CA ARG A 20 -5.93 -3.34 4.45
C ARG A 20 -6.63 -4.68 4.23
N ASN A 21 -7.12 -4.94 3.02
CA ASN A 21 -7.85 -6.18 2.71
C ASN A 21 -6.93 -7.41 2.76
N VAL A 22 -5.71 -7.30 2.23
CA VAL A 22 -4.70 -8.38 2.28
C VAL A 22 -4.30 -8.66 3.73
N LEU A 23 -3.97 -7.64 4.50
CA LEU A 23 -3.56 -7.79 5.89
C LEU A 23 -4.65 -8.41 6.77
N LEU A 24 -5.92 -8.04 6.56
CA LEU A 24 -7.05 -8.70 7.24
C LEU A 24 -7.12 -10.20 6.92
N LYS A 25 -6.88 -10.61 5.66
CA LYS A 25 -6.83 -12.02 5.26
C LYS A 25 -5.65 -12.76 5.90
N LEU A 26 -4.55 -12.06 6.11
CA LEU A 26 -3.36 -12.60 6.79
C LEU A 26 -3.50 -12.64 8.32
N GLY A 27 -4.64 -12.19 8.88
CA GLY A 27 -4.93 -12.27 10.31
C GLY A 27 -4.46 -11.05 11.12
N TYR A 28 -4.14 -9.94 10.47
CA TYR A 28 -3.90 -8.68 11.17
C TYR A 28 -5.22 -8.07 11.68
N THR A 29 -5.16 -7.50 12.86
CA THR A 29 -6.27 -6.72 13.42
C THR A 29 -6.35 -5.32 12.78
N LYS A 30 -7.46 -4.64 12.95
CA LYS A 30 -7.62 -3.26 12.46
C LYS A 30 -6.62 -2.30 13.11
N ASP A 31 -6.31 -2.50 14.37
CA ASP A 31 -5.36 -1.66 15.10
C ASP A 31 -3.93 -1.85 14.56
N GLU A 32 -3.50 -3.09 14.35
CA GLU A 32 -2.21 -3.39 13.72
C GLU A 32 -2.11 -2.83 12.29
N ILE A 33 -3.20 -2.88 11.52
CA ILE A 33 -3.23 -2.28 10.17
C ILE A 33 -3.09 -0.75 10.27
N ASN A 34 -3.71 -0.12 11.25
CA ASN A 34 -3.58 1.32 11.48
C ASN A 34 -2.18 1.72 11.99
N GLU A 35 -1.46 0.81 12.63
CA GLU A 35 -0.05 1.00 12.99
C GLU A 35 0.89 0.86 11.79
N PHE A 36 0.46 0.21 10.74
CA PHE A 36 1.22 0.02 9.49
C PHE A 36 0.88 1.07 8.43
N VAL A 37 -0.40 1.25 8.11
CA VAL A 37 -0.84 2.16 7.03
C VAL A 37 -0.79 3.60 7.49
N ALA A 38 0.01 4.42 6.81
CA ALA A 38 0.12 5.83 7.13
C ALA A 38 -1.17 6.61 6.82
N GLY A 39 -1.36 7.70 7.55
CA GLY A 39 -2.44 8.65 7.32
C GLY A 39 -2.30 9.41 5.99
N PRO A 40 -3.37 10.11 5.55
CA PRO A 40 -3.44 10.70 4.21
C PRO A 40 -2.30 11.64 3.85
N GLY A 41 -1.78 12.40 4.83
CA GLY A 41 -0.65 13.32 4.62
C GLY A 41 0.68 12.63 4.40
N PHE A 42 0.80 11.34 4.71
CA PHE A 42 2.05 10.56 4.66
C PHE A 42 1.97 9.35 3.73
N THR A 43 0.85 9.14 3.05
CA THR A 43 0.62 7.98 2.18
C THR A 43 1.70 7.86 1.09
N ALA A 44 2.17 8.96 0.50
CA ALA A 44 3.22 8.92 -0.51
C ALA A 44 4.55 8.37 0.05
N TRP A 45 4.93 8.80 1.24
CA TRP A 45 6.14 8.31 1.92
C TRP A 45 6.02 6.84 2.32
N TRP A 46 4.85 6.42 2.78
CA TRP A 46 4.54 5.03 3.08
C TRP A 46 4.61 4.15 1.84
N LEU A 47 4.01 4.55 0.71
CA LEU A 47 4.07 3.82 -0.56
C LEU A 47 5.49 3.70 -1.12
N MET A 48 6.40 4.59 -0.73
CA MET A 48 7.83 4.51 -1.05
C MET A 48 8.64 3.68 -0.05
N ASN A 49 7.99 2.99 0.88
CA ASN A 49 8.63 2.18 1.92
C ASN A 49 9.55 2.98 2.86
N ASN A 50 9.22 4.24 3.14
CA ASN A 50 10.06 5.11 3.96
C ASN A 50 9.61 5.20 5.43
N LEU A 51 8.34 4.94 5.70
CA LEU A 51 7.79 4.96 7.07
C LEU A 51 6.53 4.09 7.15
N GLU A 52 6.15 3.68 8.36
CA GLU A 52 4.85 3.05 8.61
C GLU A 52 4.09 3.79 9.72
N GLY A 53 2.74 3.68 9.70
CA GLY A 53 1.84 4.11 10.76
C GLY A 53 1.75 5.59 11.08
N TRP A 54 2.48 6.44 10.40
CA TRP A 54 2.55 7.87 10.72
C TRP A 54 1.31 8.64 10.26
N GLY A 55 0.77 9.49 11.15
CA GLY A 55 -0.35 10.38 10.82
C GLY A 55 -1.71 9.69 10.74
N GLY A 56 -1.82 8.45 11.23
CA GLY A 56 -3.07 7.72 11.42
C GLY A 56 -3.70 7.95 12.80
N PRO A 57 -4.69 7.11 13.21
CA PRO A 57 -5.28 6.02 12.43
C PRO A 57 -6.26 6.48 11.34
N ASN A 58 -6.41 5.67 10.28
CA ASN A 58 -7.40 5.90 9.24
C ASN A 58 -8.74 5.26 9.62
N PRO A 59 -9.87 5.99 9.59
CA PRO A 59 -11.17 5.38 9.84
C PRO A 59 -11.58 4.43 8.71
N GLU A 60 -12.32 3.36 9.01
CA GLU A 60 -12.82 2.38 8.03
C GLU A 60 -13.53 3.03 6.82
N SER A 61 -14.28 4.09 7.08
CA SER A 61 -14.98 4.84 6.03
C SER A 61 -14.00 5.49 5.03
N TRP A 62 -12.77 5.77 5.46
CA TRP A 62 -11.74 6.35 4.59
C TRP A 62 -11.27 5.31 3.56
N TYR A 63 -10.92 4.09 3.98
CA TYR A 63 -10.56 3.00 3.07
C TYR A 63 -11.64 2.75 2.02
N THR A 64 -12.90 2.64 2.45
CA THR A 64 -14.03 2.43 1.54
C THR A 64 -14.20 3.59 0.54
N ARG A 65 -13.98 4.83 0.97
CA ARG A 65 -14.04 6.01 0.08
C ARG A 65 -12.90 6.01 -0.91
N GLN A 66 -11.68 5.66 -0.50
CA GLN A 66 -10.51 5.60 -1.38
C GLN A 66 -10.68 4.53 -2.46
N GLU A 67 -11.18 3.35 -2.11
CA GLU A 67 -11.50 2.31 -3.09
C GLU A 67 -12.55 2.78 -4.13
N LYS A 68 -13.63 3.39 -3.67
CA LYS A 68 -14.67 3.93 -4.55
C LYS A 68 -14.11 5.04 -5.45
N LEU A 69 -13.23 5.89 -4.92
CA LEU A 69 -12.59 6.95 -5.67
C LEU A 69 -11.68 6.38 -6.76
N GLN A 70 -10.86 5.37 -6.43
CA GLN A 70 -9.99 4.72 -7.40
C GLN A 70 -10.77 4.11 -8.57
N LYS A 71 -11.86 3.41 -8.30
CA LYS A 71 -12.73 2.87 -9.35
C LYS A 71 -13.24 3.95 -10.30
N LYS A 72 -13.60 5.14 -9.77
CA LYS A 72 -14.02 6.29 -10.58
C LYS A 72 -12.84 6.87 -11.38
N ILE A 73 -11.66 6.99 -10.78
CA ILE A 73 -10.46 7.50 -11.44
C ILE A 73 -10.09 6.60 -12.62
N VAL A 74 -9.95 5.30 -12.39
CA VAL A 74 -9.59 4.32 -13.44
C VAL A 74 -10.61 4.32 -14.58
N LYS A 75 -11.91 4.33 -14.26
CA LYS A 75 -12.95 4.46 -15.28
C LYS A 75 -12.77 5.73 -16.11
N ARG A 76 -12.56 6.87 -15.46
CA ARG A 76 -12.42 8.17 -16.14
C ARG A 76 -11.13 8.25 -16.97
N MET A 77 -10.04 7.67 -16.49
CA MET A 77 -8.79 7.60 -17.27
C MET A 77 -9.03 6.86 -18.58
N ARG A 78 -9.65 5.68 -18.54
CA ARG A 78 -9.97 4.88 -19.73
C ARG A 78 -10.90 5.63 -20.71
N GLU A 79 -11.91 6.34 -20.20
CA GLU A 79 -12.80 7.17 -21.03
C GLU A 79 -12.04 8.24 -21.81
N TYR A 80 -10.90 8.71 -21.30
CA TYR A 80 -10.01 9.67 -21.97
C TYR A 80 -8.83 9.05 -22.72
N GLY A 81 -8.83 7.72 -22.89
CA GLY A 81 -7.75 7.03 -23.59
C GLY A 81 -6.43 7.01 -22.79
N ILE A 82 -6.50 7.16 -21.46
CA ILE A 82 -5.32 7.07 -20.58
C ILE A 82 -5.32 5.68 -19.95
N GLU A 83 -4.28 4.89 -20.22
CA GLU A 83 -4.09 3.58 -19.57
C GLU A 83 -3.63 3.78 -18.11
N PRO A 84 -4.37 3.24 -17.11
CA PRO A 84 -3.95 3.32 -15.72
C PRO A 84 -2.85 2.29 -15.43
N VAL A 85 -1.74 2.77 -14.86
CA VAL A 85 -0.68 1.90 -14.33
C VAL A 85 -0.93 1.74 -12.83
N LEU A 86 -1.11 0.49 -12.40
CA LEU A 86 -1.23 0.14 -10.99
C LEU A 86 0.13 -0.36 -10.47
N PRO A 87 0.47 -0.08 -9.21
CA PRO A 87 1.69 -0.61 -8.62
C PRO A 87 1.59 -2.13 -8.49
N GLY A 88 2.66 -2.82 -8.80
CA GLY A 88 2.85 -4.22 -8.42
C GLY A 88 3.28 -4.34 -6.96
N TYR A 89 3.24 -5.56 -6.44
CA TYR A 89 3.76 -5.84 -5.11
C TYR A 89 5.30 -5.70 -5.09
N CYS A 90 5.82 -5.01 -4.09
CA CYS A 90 7.24 -4.70 -3.95
C CYS A 90 7.89 -5.36 -2.72
N GLY A 91 7.21 -6.31 -2.08
CA GLY A 91 7.68 -6.98 -0.88
C GLY A 91 7.41 -6.22 0.43
N MET A 92 6.84 -5.02 0.39
CA MET A 92 6.54 -4.26 1.61
C MET A 92 5.56 -5.02 2.51
N VAL A 93 5.90 -5.18 3.78
CA VAL A 93 5.05 -5.81 4.81
C VAL A 93 5.22 -5.05 6.14
N PRO A 94 4.27 -5.17 7.08
CA PRO A 94 4.44 -4.58 8.41
C PRO A 94 5.76 -5.02 9.05
N HIS A 95 6.39 -4.13 9.82
CA HIS A 95 7.67 -4.40 10.46
C HIS A 95 7.67 -5.66 11.32
N ASN A 96 6.53 -5.98 11.96
CA ASN A 96 6.34 -7.17 12.79
C ASN A 96 5.96 -8.46 12.02
N ALA A 97 6.06 -8.45 10.68
CA ALA A 97 5.62 -9.59 9.85
C ALA A 97 6.41 -10.88 10.13
N LYS A 98 7.67 -10.75 10.52
CA LYS A 98 8.50 -11.91 10.93
C LYS A 98 7.92 -12.60 12.15
N GLU A 99 7.63 -11.84 13.20
CA GLU A 99 7.14 -12.35 14.47
C GLU A 99 5.71 -12.89 14.35
N LYS A 100 4.87 -12.18 13.60
CA LYS A 100 3.46 -12.51 13.49
C LYS A 100 3.15 -13.64 12.52
N LEU A 101 3.83 -13.66 11.38
CA LEU A 101 3.53 -14.58 10.28
C LEU A 101 4.65 -15.58 10.00
N GLY A 102 5.81 -15.45 10.64
CA GLY A 102 6.99 -16.29 10.39
C GLY A 102 7.65 -16.03 9.03
N LEU A 103 7.43 -14.87 8.43
CA LEU A 103 7.96 -14.54 7.11
C LEU A 103 9.47 -14.28 7.11
N ASN A 104 10.13 -14.64 6.03
CA ASN A 104 11.52 -14.28 5.80
C ASN A 104 11.58 -12.84 5.28
N VAL A 105 11.89 -11.90 6.17
CA VAL A 105 11.92 -10.48 5.87
C VAL A 105 13.28 -9.86 6.14
N ALA A 106 13.66 -8.87 5.34
CA ALA A 106 14.74 -7.96 5.67
C ALA A 106 14.20 -6.73 6.41
N ASP A 107 14.95 -6.28 7.41
CA ASP A 107 14.70 -5.02 8.10
C ASP A 107 15.53 -3.92 7.41
N PRO A 108 14.91 -2.94 6.75
CA PRO A 108 15.61 -1.83 6.12
C PRO A 108 16.01 -0.72 7.11
N GLY A 109 15.75 -0.89 8.41
CA GLY A 109 16.06 0.06 9.46
C GLY A 109 15.18 1.30 9.43
N PHE A 110 15.81 2.47 9.52
CA PHE A 110 15.12 3.75 9.63
C PHE A 110 15.38 4.64 8.40
N TRP A 111 14.36 5.41 8.03
CA TRP A 111 14.51 6.55 7.14
C TRP A 111 14.38 7.82 7.98
N CYS A 112 15.47 8.60 8.09
CA CYS A 112 15.61 9.65 9.10
C CYS A 112 15.39 9.07 10.52
N SER A 113 14.31 9.42 11.20
CA SER A 113 13.94 8.86 12.50
C SER A 113 12.70 7.98 12.44
N TYR A 114 12.20 7.66 11.24
CA TYR A 114 10.99 6.89 11.05
C TYR A 114 11.33 5.41 10.81
N LEU A 115 10.61 4.53 11.51
CA LEU A 115 10.66 3.09 11.27
C LEU A 115 10.13 2.80 9.87
N ARG A 116 10.88 2.01 9.11
CA ARG A 116 10.48 1.58 7.78
C ARG A 116 9.72 0.26 7.84
N PRO A 117 8.75 0.04 6.96
CA PRO A 117 8.18 -1.29 6.73
C PRO A 117 9.26 -2.32 6.45
N ALA A 118 9.08 -3.55 6.91
CA ALA A 118 9.95 -4.65 6.54
C ALA A 118 9.76 -5.03 5.06
N VAL A 119 10.70 -5.79 4.53
CA VAL A 119 10.67 -6.22 3.12
C VAL A 119 10.70 -7.74 3.06
N LEU A 120 9.60 -8.34 2.60
CA LEU A 120 9.49 -9.78 2.35
C LEU A 120 10.49 -10.18 1.26
N GLN A 121 11.28 -11.20 1.54
CA GLN A 121 12.27 -11.67 0.59
C GLN A 121 11.60 -12.47 -0.53
N PRO A 122 12.05 -12.33 -1.79
CA PRO A 122 11.45 -13.06 -2.93
C PRO A 122 11.55 -14.58 -2.82
N GLU A 123 12.50 -15.08 -2.03
CA GLU A 123 12.71 -16.50 -1.76
C GLU A 123 11.74 -17.08 -0.71
N ASP A 124 10.94 -16.24 -0.06
CA ASP A 124 9.91 -16.70 0.86
C ASP A 124 8.80 -17.44 0.10
N GLU A 125 8.45 -18.63 0.56
CA GLU A 125 7.43 -19.47 -0.09
C GLU A 125 6.06 -18.77 -0.22
N ARG A 126 5.79 -17.81 0.67
CA ARG A 126 4.54 -17.04 0.68
C ARG A 126 4.59 -15.77 -0.14
N PHE A 127 5.71 -15.48 -0.82
CA PHE A 127 5.83 -14.25 -1.60
C PHE A 127 4.74 -14.16 -2.69
N GLU A 128 4.51 -15.25 -3.42
CA GLU A 128 3.47 -15.31 -4.46
C GLU A 128 2.04 -15.27 -3.89
N GLU A 129 1.82 -15.82 -2.68
CA GLU A 129 0.51 -15.78 -2.01
C GLU A 129 0.11 -14.36 -1.59
N ILE A 130 1.11 -13.55 -1.20
CA ILE A 130 0.91 -12.19 -0.66
C ILE A 130 0.90 -11.13 -1.77
N SER A 131 1.50 -11.43 -2.91
CA SER A 131 1.68 -10.51 -4.05
C SER A 131 0.42 -10.19 -4.91
#